data_07fc30a0816c0b7b2ad657ad0e326a4e
#
_entry.id   07fc30a0816c0b7b2ad657ad0e326a4e
#
_cell.length_a   1.000
_cell.length_b   1.000
_cell.length_c   1.000
_cell.angle_alpha   90.00
_cell.angle_beta   90.00
_cell.angle_gamma   90.00
#
_symmetry.space_group_name_H-M   'P 1'
#
loop_
_entity.id
_entity.type
_entity.pdbx_description
1 polymer ?
#
loop_
_entity_poly.entity_id
_entity_poly.type
_entity_poly.pdbx_seq_one_letter_code
_entity_poly.pdbx_strand_id
1 'polypeptide(L)'
;MGLKYRTGGKVNTNDNVIPLVIFSDNKRYWRNFEPVIREMDKRGIDMHYMTQSPDDPALSSPYTHLRGEFIGEGNKGLARMNFLKATMVLATTPGLDVYQWKRSKEVRWYTHMQHGANEMTTYRMFGIDFYDGLLVSGQYQIDDTRTLERLRHEEPKDMVLVGIPYMDDIVTRLKENPASDHQTTVLVAPSWGESTILRKFGSRIIDVLLTTGYHIIIRPHPQSYITEKDMLEPILKEYPTSDQLEWNTDLDNFDVMNRSDILISDFSGTIYEFSLAFDKPVICMDTQFDDSPYDAWWLDTPRWSQTAIPRLGQILTKDNIENLKSMIDECLNDEKYKALRKEVAAETWVYPGEGAVRVADYLEEKYHELTGVSLRKEPDREGCEANSP
;
A
#
# COMPACT_ATOMS: atom_id res chain seq x y z
N MET A 1 -12.93 -31.73 -4.22
CA MET A 1 -13.61 -31.89 -5.52
C MET A 1 -13.08 -30.79 -6.43
N GLY A 2 -12.02 -31.07 -7.19
CA GLY A 2 -11.31 -30.07 -7.97
C GLY A 2 -12.13 -29.57 -9.17
N LEU A 3 -12.40 -28.30 -9.20
CA LEU A 3 -12.92 -27.62 -10.38
C LEU A 3 -11.78 -27.45 -11.40
N LYS A 4 -11.74 -28.33 -12.40
CA LYS A 4 -10.87 -28.18 -13.57
C LYS A 4 -11.28 -26.92 -14.34
N TYR A 5 -10.45 -25.88 -14.30
CA TYR A 5 -10.57 -24.75 -15.21
C TYR A 5 -10.29 -25.19 -16.64
N ARG A 6 -11.27 -25.01 -17.52
CA ARG A 6 -11.16 -25.32 -18.95
C ARG A 6 -10.24 -24.31 -19.61
N THR A 7 -9.05 -24.74 -20.00
CA THR A 7 -8.21 -24.05 -20.98
C THR A 7 -8.80 -24.26 -22.38
N GLY A 8 -8.98 -23.17 -23.14
CA GLY A 8 -9.15 -23.21 -24.58
C GLY A 8 -10.59 -23.08 -25.12
N GLY A 9 -11.14 -21.89 -25.06
CA GLY A 9 -12.25 -21.46 -25.93
C GLY A 9 -11.80 -20.25 -26.74
N LYS A 10 -11.89 -20.30 -28.09
CA LYS A 10 -11.65 -19.15 -28.97
C LYS A 10 -12.54 -17.98 -28.52
N VAL A 11 -11.92 -16.82 -28.30
CA VAL A 11 -12.62 -15.57 -27.96
C VAL A 11 -13.47 -15.15 -29.14
N ASN A 12 -14.78 -15.16 -28.95
CA ASN A 12 -15.70 -14.46 -29.82
C ASN A 12 -15.64 -12.98 -29.43
N THR A 13 -15.12 -12.12 -30.32
CA THR A 13 -14.87 -10.69 -30.08
C THR A 13 -16.12 -9.81 -30.06
N ASN A 14 -17.29 -10.36 -29.75
CA ASN A 14 -18.57 -9.67 -29.91
C ASN A 14 -19.41 -9.48 -28.65
N ASP A 15 -18.81 -9.47 -27.47
CA ASP A 15 -19.54 -9.10 -26.26
C ASP A 15 -18.71 -8.09 -25.44
N ASN A 16 -19.37 -7.13 -24.80
CA ASN A 16 -18.89 -6.04 -23.94
C ASN A 16 -17.95 -6.49 -22.79
N VAL A 17 -16.93 -7.29 -23.07
CA VAL A 17 -15.94 -7.74 -22.10
C VAL A 17 -14.84 -6.68 -21.99
N ILE A 18 -14.67 -6.13 -20.79
CA ILE A 18 -13.63 -5.14 -20.52
C ILE A 18 -12.27 -5.86 -20.46
N PRO A 19 -11.25 -5.44 -21.23
CA PRO A 19 -9.94 -6.10 -21.21
C PRO A 19 -9.29 -6.07 -19.83
N LEU A 20 -9.20 -4.88 -19.23
CA LEU A 20 -8.56 -4.66 -17.92
C LEU A 20 -9.41 -3.71 -17.06
N VAL A 21 -9.75 -4.17 -15.89
CA VAL A 21 -10.37 -3.36 -14.84
C VAL A 21 -9.39 -3.18 -13.69
N ILE A 22 -9.24 -1.96 -13.22
CA ILE A 22 -8.59 -1.64 -11.95
C ILE A 22 -9.71 -1.36 -10.95
N PHE A 23 -9.76 -2.10 -9.85
CA PHE A 23 -10.78 -1.91 -8.81
C PHE A 23 -10.17 -1.30 -7.55
N SER A 24 -10.80 -0.24 -7.05
CA SER A 24 -10.46 0.41 -5.79
C SER A 24 -11.69 0.58 -4.90
N ASP A 25 -11.64 0.06 -3.69
CA ASP A 25 -12.69 0.23 -2.68
C ASP A 25 -12.58 1.57 -1.94
N ASN A 26 -11.43 2.29 -2.08
CA ASN A 26 -11.21 3.57 -1.42
C ASN A 26 -10.21 4.44 -2.19
N LYS A 27 -10.51 5.74 -2.34
CA LYS A 27 -9.65 6.73 -3.02
C LYS A 27 -8.22 6.81 -2.50
N ARG A 28 -7.97 6.41 -1.25
CA ARG A 28 -6.61 6.37 -0.67
C ARG A 28 -5.66 5.47 -1.45
N TYR A 29 -6.17 4.47 -2.16
CA TYR A 29 -5.38 3.56 -2.97
C TYR A 29 -5.02 4.11 -4.35
N TRP A 30 -5.53 5.29 -4.73
CA TRP A 30 -5.12 5.96 -5.97
C TRP A 30 -3.60 6.05 -6.07
N ARG A 31 -2.91 6.47 -5.02
CA ARG A 31 -1.45 6.59 -4.97
C ARG A 31 -0.71 5.28 -5.31
N ASN A 32 -1.32 4.14 -5.06
CA ASN A 32 -0.74 2.83 -5.36
C ASN A 32 -0.91 2.44 -6.82
N PHE A 33 -2.02 2.85 -7.45
CA PHE A 33 -2.33 2.54 -8.84
C PHE A 33 -1.80 3.59 -9.82
N GLU A 34 -1.71 4.84 -9.41
CA GLU A 34 -1.36 5.96 -10.30
C GLU A 34 -0.02 5.77 -11.03
N PRO A 35 1.08 5.30 -10.41
CA PRO A 35 2.32 5.02 -11.13
C PRO A 35 2.16 3.96 -12.23
N VAL A 36 1.37 2.92 -11.96
CA VAL A 36 1.05 1.85 -12.93
C VAL A 36 0.18 2.39 -14.05
N ILE A 37 -0.84 3.18 -13.71
CA ILE A 37 -1.73 3.83 -14.69
C ILE A 37 -0.93 4.72 -15.62
N ARG A 38 -0.04 5.54 -15.09
CA ARG A 38 0.84 6.42 -15.86
C ARG A 38 1.73 5.64 -16.82
N GLU A 39 2.28 4.52 -16.40
CA GLU A 39 3.09 3.65 -17.25
C GLU A 39 2.24 3.00 -18.36
N MET A 40 1.06 2.51 -18.02
CA MET A 40 0.17 1.89 -18.99
C MET A 40 -0.42 2.91 -19.97
N ASP A 41 -0.71 4.14 -19.52
CA ASP A 41 -1.14 5.24 -20.40
C ASP A 41 -0.06 5.57 -21.44
N LYS A 42 1.22 5.61 -21.05
CA LYS A 42 2.36 5.77 -21.98
C LYS A 42 2.44 4.65 -23.02
N ARG A 43 2.02 3.43 -22.65
CA ARG A 43 2.00 2.27 -23.55
C ARG A 43 0.77 2.24 -24.46
N GLY A 44 -0.16 3.17 -24.31
CA GLY A 44 -1.42 3.22 -25.08
C GLY A 44 -2.40 2.11 -24.70
N ILE A 45 -2.40 1.69 -23.44
CA ILE A 45 -3.24 0.62 -22.92
C ILE A 45 -4.50 1.19 -22.28
N ASP A 46 -5.67 0.84 -22.79
CA ASP A 46 -6.94 1.26 -22.23
C ASP A 46 -7.22 0.54 -20.91
N MET A 47 -7.55 1.32 -19.89
CA MET A 47 -7.87 0.86 -18.55
C MET A 47 -9.25 1.36 -18.11
N HIS A 48 -10.01 0.52 -17.43
CA HIS A 48 -11.27 0.91 -16.80
C HIS A 48 -11.09 0.88 -15.27
N TYR A 49 -11.03 2.06 -14.65
CA TYR A 49 -10.89 2.20 -13.21
C TYR A 49 -12.25 2.32 -12.54
N MET A 50 -12.62 1.33 -11.74
CA MET A 50 -13.89 1.26 -11.01
C MET A 50 -13.64 1.55 -9.54
N THR A 51 -14.24 2.61 -9.01
CA THR A 51 -14.04 3.05 -7.64
C THR A 51 -15.33 3.13 -6.84
N GLN A 52 -15.21 2.88 -5.53
CA GLN A 52 -16.30 3.08 -4.57
C GLN A 52 -16.27 4.47 -3.90
N SER A 53 -15.33 5.34 -4.26
CA SER A 53 -15.25 6.69 -3.73
C SER A 53 -15.73 7.72 -4.76
N PRO A 54 -16.74 8.55 -4.42
CA PRO A 54 -17.32 9.52 -5.37
C PRO A 54 -16.36 10.67 -5.72
N ASP A 55 -15.32 10.87 -4.93
CA ASP A 55 -14.29 11.88 -5.09
C ASP A 55 -12.88 11.27 -5.35
N ASP A 56 -12.84 10.07 -5.93
CA ASP A 56 -11.58 9.43 -6.33
C ASP A 56 -10.90 10.23 -7.45
N PRO A 57 -9.59 10.51 -7.37
CA PRO A 57 -8.86 11.22 -8.41
C PRO A 57 -8.97 10.57 -9.80
N ALA A 58 -9.18 9.27 -9.88
CA ALA A 58 -9.38 8.57 -11.15
C ALA A 58 -10.57 9.11 -11.98
N LEU A 59 -11.58 9.71 -11.32
CA LEU A 59 -12.79 10.22 -11.98
C LEU A 59 -12.54 11.51 -12.78
N SER A 60 -11.45 12.23 -12.47
CA SER A 60 -11.06 13.49 -13.13
C SER A 60 -9.61 13.45 -13.60
N SER A 61 -9.07 12.28 -13.80
CA SER A 61 -7.67 12.06 -14.19
C SER A 61 -7.36 12.57 -15.59
N PRO A 62 -6.14 13.09 -15.86
CA PRO A 62 -5.73 13.58 -17.16
C PRO A 62 -5.28 12.46 -18.12
N TYR A 63 -5.21 11.20 -17.68
CA TYR A 63 -4.72 10.09 -18.47
C TYR A 63 -5.68 9.76 -19.63
N THR A 64 -5.14 9.67 -20.84
CA THR A 64 -5.90 9.48 -22.07
C THR A 64 -6.54 8.10 -22.17
N HIS A 65 -5.83 7.08 -21.68
CA HIS A 65 -6.22 5.69 -21.74
C HIS A 65 -6.89 5.20 -20.43
N LEU A 66 -7.28 6.13 -19.53
CA LEU A 66 -7.98 5.79 -18.28
C LEU A 66 -9.44 6.25 -18.34
N ARG A 67 -10.35 5.32 -18.18
CA ARG A 67 -11.76 5.60 -17.93
C ARG A 67 -12.09 5.37 -16.48
N GLY A 68 -12.27 6.45 -15.70
CA GLY A 68 -12.76 6.38 -14.31
C GLY A 68 -14.29 6.21 -14.24
N GLU A 69 -14.76 5.35 -13.35
CA GLU A 69 -16.19 5.13 -13.09
C GLU A 69 -16.46 4.97 -11.60
N PHE A 70 -17.35 5.81 -11.03
CA PHE A 70 -17.89 5.61 -9.71
C PHE A 70 -19.00 4.55 -9.75
N ILE A 71 -18.80 3.42 -9.06
CA ILE A 71 -19.70 2.26 -9.10
C ILE A 71 -20.67 2.19 -7.91
N GLY A 72 -20.61 3.16 -6.99
CA GLY A 72 -21.38 3.21 -5.77
C GLY A 72 -20.61 2.73 -4.55
N GLU A 73 -21.01 3.17 -3.38
CA GLU A 73 -20.37 2.85 -2.11
C GLU A 73 -20.81 1.50 -1.55
N GLY A 74 -19.92 0.84 -0.81
CA GLY A 74 -20.19 -0.38 -0.06
C GLY A 74 -20.79 -1.51 -0.91
N ASN A 75 -21.83 -2.14 -0.39
CA ASN A 75 -22.46 -3.30 -1.05
C ASN A 75 -23.01 -3.00 -2.45
N LYS A 76 -23.37 -1.73 -2.75
CA LYS A 76 -23.86 -1.34 -4.07
C LYS A 76 -22.79 -1.46 -5.13
N GLY A 77 -21.59 -0.95 -4.84
CA GLY A 77 -20.45 -1.08 -5.74
C GLY A 77 -19.95 -2.52 -5.86
N LEU A 78 -19.90 -3.25 -4.73
CA LEU A 78 -19.53 -4.67 -4.74
C LEU A 78 -20.49 -5.53 -5.57
N ALA A 79 -21.78 -5.24 -5.53
CA ALA A 79 -22.76 -5.92 -6.38
C ALA A 79 -22.45 -5.75 -7.88
N ARG A 80 -21.97 -4.57 -8.31
CA ARG A 80 -21.50 -4.37 -9.70
C ARG A 80 -20.31 -5.22 -10.03
N MET A 81 -19.34 -5.31 -9.12
CA MET A 81 -18.15 -6.15 -9.29
C MET A 81 -18.50 -7.64 -9.36
N ASN A 82 -19.51 -8.09 -8.62
CA ASN A 82 -19.94 -9.49 -8.61
C ASN A 82 -20.54 -9.96 -9.96
N PHE A 83 -20.99 -9.03 -10.80
CA PHE A 83 -21.53 -9.30 -12.14
C PHE A 83 -20.65 -8.68 -13.26
N LEU A 84 -19.42 -8.33 -12.94
CA LEU A 84 -18.48 -7.74 -13.89
C LEU A 84 -18.17 -8.72 -15.03
N LYS A 85 -18.08 -8.19 -16.26
CA LYS A 85 -17.57 -8.91 -17.43
C LYS A 85 -16.23 -8.31 -17.83
N ALA A 86 -15.15 -9.00 -17.50
CA ALA A 86 -13.81 -8.54 -17.80
C ALA A 86 -12.85 -9.71 -18.06
N THR A 87 -11.78 -9.45 -18.81
CA THR A 87 -10.72 -10.44 -18.92
C THR A 87 -9.91 -10.47 -17.65
N MET A 88 -9.47 -9.32 -17.16
CA MET A 88 -8.62 -9.20 -15.97
C MET A 88 -9.12 -8.13 -15.02
N VAL A 89 -8.92 -8.37 -13.73
CA VAL A 89 -9.11 -7.38 -12.66
C VAL A 89 -7.82 -7.24 -11.87
N LEU A 90 -7.31 -6.02 -11.74
CA LEU A 90 -6.24 -5.64 -10.81
C LEU A 90 -6.87 -4.95 -9.60
N ALA A 91 -6.54 -5.40 -8.40
CA ALA A 91 -7.02 -4.78 -7.17
C ALA A 91 -5.94 -4.82 -6.08
N THR A 92 -6.10 -3.99 -5.04
CA THR A 92 -5.29 -4.04 -3.82
C THR A 92 -6.15 -4.35 -2.58
N THR A 93 -7.45 -4.55 -2.76
CA THR A 93 -8.42 -4.87 -1.71
C THR A 93 -8.38 -6.36 -1.40
N PRO A 94 -8.10 -6.79 -0.15
CA PRO A 94 -8.17 -8.19 0.23
C PRO A 94 -9.62 -8.67 0.39
N GLY A 95 -9.80 -9.98 0.49
CA GLY A 95 -11.11 -10.60 0.83
C GLY A 95 -12.02 -10.88 -0.36
N LEU A 96 -11.48 -10.92 -1.59
CA LEU A 96 -12.19 -11.43 -2.76
C LEU A 96 -12.78 -12.82 -2.47
N ASP A 97 -14.06 -13.00 -2.75
CA ASP A 97 -14.88 -14.21 -2.53
C ASP A 97 -15.06 -14.66 -1.06
N VAL A 98 -14.40 -13.97 -0.13
CA VAL A 98 -14.56 -14.21 1.32
C VAL A 98 -15.79 -13.50 1.87
N TYR A 99 -15.92 -12.21 1.56
CA TYR A 99 -17.00 -11.36 2.08
C TYR A 99 -18.04 -11.03 1.01
N GLN A 100 -18.45 -9.77 0.92
CA GLN A 100 -19.48 -9.30 -0.01
C GLN A 100 -19.01 -9.19 -1.45
N TRP A 101 -17.71 -8.97 -1.65
CA TRP A 101 -17.11 -8.99 -2.98
C TRP A 101 -16.90 -10.42 -3.44
N LYS A 102 -17.74 -10.88 -4.33
CA LYS A 102 -17.67 -12.23 -4.90
C LYS A 102 -16.97 -12.23 -6.25
N ARG A 103 -16.27 -13.32 -6.55
CA ARG A 103 -15.71 -13.53 -7.89
C ARG A 103 -16.83 -13.57 -8.92
N SER A 104 -16.75 -12.72 -9.94
CA SER A 104 -17.63 -12.87 -11.10
C SER A 104 -17.24 -14.09 -11.93
N LYS A 105 -18.22 -14.85 -12.37
CA LYS A 105 -18.01 -15.99 -13.28
C LYS A 105 -17.58 -15.56 -14.69
N GLU A 106 -17.74 -14.28 -15.02
CA GLU A 106 -17.41 -13.69 -16.31
C GLU A 106 -16.10 -12.90 -16.28
N VAL A 107 -15.30 -13.03 -15.20
CA VAL A 107 -13.93 -12.54 -15.09
C VAL A 107 -12.98 -13.73 -15.13
N ARG A 108 -11.98 -13.67 -16.01
CA ARG A 108 -11.07 -14.79 -16.22
C ARG A 108 -9.91 -14.83 -15.24
N TRP A 109 -9.43 -13.63 -14.77
CA TRP A 109 -8.24 -13.52 -13.94
C TRP A 109 -8.33 -12.38 -12.95
N TYR A 110 -8.07 -12.65 -11.67
CA TYR A 110 -7.98 -11.64 -10.62
C TYR A 110 -6.56 -11.56 -10.11
N THR A 111 -5.98 -10.36 -10.16
CA THR A 111 -4.63 -10.05 -9.66
C THR A 111 -4.72 -9.16 -8.45
N HIS A 112 -4.10 -9.55 -7.34
CA HIS A 112 -3.88 -8.67 -6.20
C HIS A 112 -2.51 -8.02 -6.31
N MET A 113 -2.45 -6.70 -6.23
CA MET A 113 -1.20 -5.95 -6.12
C MET A 113 -1.00 -5.54 -4.67
N GLN A 114 0.06 -6.04 -4.04
CA GLN A 114 0.41 -5.63 -2.69
C GLN A 114 0.72 -4.12 -2.66
N HIS A 115 0.14 -3.42 -1.69
CA HIS A 115 0.21 -1.95 -1.62
C HIS A 115 1.21 -1.41 -0.60
N GLY A 116 2.14 -2.23 -0.11
CA GLY A 116 3.16 -1.82 0.87
C GLY A 116 4.12 -2.95 1.21
N ALA A 117 5.07 -2.64 2.09
CA ALA A 117 6.09 -3.57 2.56
C ALA A 117 5.58 -4.60 3.60
N ASN A 118 4.37 -4.41 4.13
CA ASN A 118 3.83 -5.33 5.12
C ASN A 118 3.65 -6.74 4.53
N GLU A 119 3.78 -7.74 5.37
CA GLU A 119 3.37 -9.10 5.05
C GLU A 119 1.85 -9.16 4.76
N MET A 120 1.46 -9.92 3.74
CA MET A 120 0.05 -10.13 3.40
C MET A 120 -0.69 -10.98 4.43
N THR A 121 0.04 -11.69 5.27
CA THR A 121 -0.51 -12.50 6.36
C THR A 121 -1.18 -11.68 7.47
N THR A 122 -0.99 -10.37 7.47
CA THR A 122 -1.77 -9.44 8.31
C THR A 122 -3.13 -9.06 7.72
N TYR A 123 -3.50 -9.57 6.56
CA TYR A 123 -4.89 -9.54 6.11
C TYR A 123 -5.74 -10.50 6.93
N ARG A 124 -7.03 -10.18 7.05
CA ARG A 124 -7.99 -11.10 7.67
C ARG A 124 -7.99 -12.44 6.94
N MET A 125 -8.28 -13.52 7.66
CA MET A 125 -8.21 -14.89 7.16
C MET A 125 -8.81 -15.03 5.77
N PHE A 126 -8.09 -15.74 4.90
CA PHE A 126 -8.42 -16.01 3.51
C PHE A 126 -8.39 -14.76 2.62
N GLY A 127 -7.70 -13.68 3.06
CA GLY A 127 -7.71 -12.39 2.39
C GLY A 127 -7.24 -12.42 0.94
N ILE A 128 -6.31 -13.32 0.61
CA ILE A 128 -5.75 -13.46 -0.74
C ILE A 128 -6.05 -14.80 -1.41
N ASP A 129 -6.78 -15.71 -0.73
CA ASP A 129 -6.93 -17.11 -1.18
C ASP A 129 -7.58 -17.25 -2.56
N PHE A 130 -8.51 -16.36 -2.88
CA PHE A 130 -9.28 -16.43 -4.12
C PHE A 130 -8.74 -15.54 -5.25
N TYR A 131 -7.55 -15.00 -5.13
CA TYR A 131 -6.84 -14.37 -6.23
C TYR A 131 -6.10 -15.41 -7.06
N ASP A 132 -6.01 -15.18 -8.37
CA ASP A 132 -5.27 -16.04 -9.30
C ASP A 132 -3.79 -15.64 -9.36
N GLY A 133 -3.51 -14.33 -9.31
CA GLY A 133 -2.17 -13.76 -9.33
C GLY A 133 -1.91 -12.80 -8.18
N LEU A 134 -0.66 -12.75 -7.70
CA LEU A 134 -0.20 -11.84 -6.66
C LEU A 134 1.05 -11.11 -7.13
N LEU A 135 1.00 -9.78 -7.13
CA LEU A 135 2.14 -8.91 -7.39
C LEU A 135 2.69 -8.44 -6.05
N VAL A 136 3.91 -8.87 -5.74
CA VAL A 136 4.50 -8.77 -4.41
C VAL A 136 5.81 -7.98 -4.42
N SER A 137 6.25 -7.54 -3.26
CA SER A 137 7.38 -6.64 -3.12
C SER A 137 8.64 -7.29 -2.56
N GLY A 138 8.52 -8.45 -1.92
CA GLY A 138 9.64 -9.18 -1.31
C GLY A 138 9.42 -10.68 -1.26
N GLN A 139 10.50 -11.44 -1.15
CA GLN A 139 10.47 -12.91 -1.16
C GLN A 139 9.68 -13.49 0.02
N TYR A 140 9.73 -12.87 1.20
CA TYR A 140 8.97 -13.32 2.39
C TYR A 140 7.46 -13.40 2.14
N GLN A 141 6.90 -12.51 1.31
CA GLN A 141 5.48 -12.56 0.94
C GLN A 141 5.15 -13.79 0.10
N ILE A 142 6.09 -14.22 -0.76
CA ILE A 142 5.97 -15.47 -1.52
C ILE A 142 6.05 -16.67 -0.58
N ASP A 143 7.04 -16.69 0.30
CA ASP A 143 7.31 -17.82 1.20
C ASP A 143 6.14 -18.05 2.17
N ASP A 144 5.60 -16.98 2.75
CA ASP A 144 4.41 -17.01 3.59
C ASP A 144 3.20 -17.53 2.83
N THR A 145 2.95 -17.01 1.62
CA THR A 145 1.82 -17.43 0.78
C THR A 145 1.95 -18.91 0.39
N ARG A 146 3.13 -19.37 -0.03
CA ARG A 146 3.37 -20.80 -0.32
C ARG A 146 3.14 -21.69 0.89
N THR A 147 3.43 -21.18 2.08
CA THR A 147 3.16 -21.90 3.32
C THR A 147 1.66 -22.01 3.58
N LEU A 148 0.90 -20.90 3.41
CA LEU A 148 -0.55 -20.93 3.54
C LEU A 148 -1.22 -21.86 2.52
N GLU A 149 -0.83 -21.79 1.24
CA GLU A 149 -1.33 -22.69 0.18
C GLU A 149 -1.14 -24.16 0.55
N ARG A 150 0.05 -24.51 1.05
CA ARG A 150 0.35 -25.89 1.47
C ARG A 150 -0.51 -26.32 2.68
N LEU A 151 -0.66 -25.45 3.68
CA LEU A 151 -1.43 -25.74 4.88
C LEU A 151 -2.93 -25.85 4.61
N ARG A 152 -3.43 -25.10 3.63
CA ARG A 152 -4.85 -25.05 3.23
C ARG A 152 -5.20 -25.95 2.06
N HIS A 153 -4.21 -26.66 1.49
CA HIS A 153 -4.35 -27.52 0.30
C HIS A 153 -4.93 -26.76 -0.91
N GLU A 154 -4.45 -25.53 -1.11
CA GLU A 154 -4.82 -24.70 -2.24
C GLU A 154 -3.89 -24.88 -3.44
N GLU A 155 -4.42 -24.57 -4.63
CA GLU A 155 -3.60 -24.53 -5.84
C GLU A 155 -2.64 -23.32 -5.78
N PRO A 156 -1.38 -23.50 -6.24
CA PRO A 156 -0.41 -22.41 -6.23
C PRO A 156 -0.85 -21.23 -7.10
N LYS A 157 -0.81 -20.03 -6.53
CA LYS A 157 -1.05 -18.77 -7.24
C LYS A 157 0.14 -18.37 -8.11
N ASP A 158 -0.15 -17.63 -9.17
CA ASP A 158 0.90 -16.97 -9.96
C ASP A 158 1.45 -15.78 -9.16
N MET A 159 2.73 -15.83 -8.74
CA MET A 159 3.33 -14.80 -7.91
C MET A 159 4.54 -14.18 -8.59
N VAL A 160 4.55 -12.85 -8.72
CA VAL A 160 5.62 -12.10 -9.36
C VAL A 160 6.14 -10.99 -8.46
N LEU A 161 7.46 -10.91 -8.32
CA LEU A 161 8.15 -9.81 -7.65
C LEU A 161 8.15 -8.57 -8.55
N VAL A 162 7.48 -7.53 -8.11
CA VAL A 162 7.37 -6.25 -8.86
C VAL A 162 7.92 -5.04 -8.10
N GLY A 163 8.12 -5.14 -6.80
CA GLY A 163 8.49 -4.01 -5.95
C GLY A 163 7.27 -3.21 -5.49
N ILE A 164 7.47 -1.91 -5.19
CA ILE A 164 6.43 -1.05 -4.63
C ILE A 164 6.34 0.24 -5.45
N PRO A 165 5.45 0.29 -6.48
CA PRO A 165 5.39 1.40 -7.43
C PRO A 165 5.23 2.79 -6.80
N TYR A 166 4.41 2.94 -5.76
CA TYR A 166 4.21 4.25 -5.13
C TYR A 166 5.43 4.71 -4.31
N MET A 167 6.27 3.81 -3.80
CA MET A 167 7.52 4.18 -3.14
C MET A 167 8.56 4.67 -4.14
N ASP A 168 8.55 4.14 -5.37
CA ASP A 168 9.37 4.66 -6.47
C ASP A 168 8.99 6.12 -6.79
N ASP A 169 7.71 6.45 -6.73
CA ASP A 169 7.22 7.83 -6.88
C ASP A 169 7.65 8.74 -5.73
N ILE A 170 7.61 8.26 -4.48
CA ILE A 170 8.12 9.02 -3.33
C ILE A 170 9.58 9.39 -3.56
N VAL A 171 10.42 8.44 -3.97
CA VAL A 171 11.85 8.70 -4.23
C VAL A 171 12.04 9.70 -5.38
N THR A 172 11.20 9.65 -6.40
CA THR A 172 11.22 10.62 -7.49
C THR A 172 10.86 12.02 -6.99
N ARG A 173 9.78 12.16 -6.21
CA ARG A 173 9.38 13.41 -5.58
C ARG A 173 10.46 13.98 -4.65
N LEU A 174 11.16 13.13 -3.90
CA LEU A 174 12.26 13.55 -3.01
C LEU A 174 13.44 14.16 -3.79
N LYS A 175 13.77 13.63 -4.97
CA LYS A 175 14.82 14.20 -5.82
C LYS A 175 14.43 15.58 -6.37
N GLU A 176 13.15 15.77 -6.66
CA GLU A 176 12.61 17.03 -7.17
C GLU A 176 12.39 18.07 -6.05
N ASN A 177 12.12 17.61 -4.83
CA ASN A 177 11.79 18.43 -3.67
C ASN A 177 12.66 18.03 -2.47
N PRO A 178 13.98 18.30 -2.48
CA PRO A 178 14.84 18.00 -1.35
C PRO A 178 14.41 18.81 -0.12
N ALA A 179 14.54 18.20 1.07
CA ALA A 179 14.24 18.89 2.32
C ALA A 179 15.12 20.14 2.47
N SER A 180 14.54 21.25 2.91
CA SER A 180 15.30 22.44 3.31
C SER A 180 15.95 22.24 4.68
N ASP A 181 16.97 23.01 4.99
CA ASP A 181 17.56 23.05 6.33
C ASP A 181 16.49 23.38 7.37
N HIS A 182 16.41 22.56 8.40
CA HIS A 182 15.48 22.72 9.52
C HIS A 182 16.11 22.21 10.83
N GLN A 183 15.55 22.62 11.95
CA GLN A 183 15.92 22.04 13.25
C GLN A 183 15.50 20.57 13.32
N THR A 184 16.19 19.78 14.14
CA THR A 184 15.83 18.35 14.34
C THR A 184 14.36 18.22 14.68
N THR A 185 13.64 17.49 13.84
CA THR A 185 12.18 17.37 13.88
C THR A 185 11.75 15.93 14.07
N VAL A 186 10.93 15.70 15.09
CA VAL A 186 10.35 14.40 15.44
C VAL A 186 8.90 14.36 14.99
N LEU A 187 8.57 13.44 14.08
CA LEU A 187 7.20 13.17 13.66
C LEU A 187 6.59 12.07 14.51
N VAL A 188 5.48 12.34 15.17
CA VAL A 188 4.65 11.33 15.85
C VAL A 188 3.42 11.07 14.99
N ALA A 189 3.35 9.91 14.35
CA ALA A 189 2.25 9.55 13.47
C ALA A 189 1.59 8.24 13.94
N PRO A 190 0.69 8.32 14.93
CA PRO A 190 -0.03 7.16 15.44
C PRO A 190 -1.08 6.67 14.44
N SER A 191 -1.35 5.37 14.45
CA SER A 191 -2.57 4.79 13.88
C SER A 191 -3.80 5.21 14.70
N TRP A 192 -4.94 4.56 14.46
CA TRP A 192 -6.17 4.74 15.23
C TRP A 192 -6.62 3.40 15.85
N GLY A 193 -7.41 3.47 16.91
CA GLY A 193 -7.90 2.32 17.68
C GLY A 193 -7.22 2.18 19.04
N GLU A 194 -7.58 1.11 19.76
CA GLU A 194 -7.24 0.93 21.18
C GLU A 194 -5.74 0.69 21.45
N SER A 195 -4.99 0.17 20.47
CA SER A 195 -3.59 -0.22 20.64
C SER A 195 -2.60 0.84 20.16
N THR A 196 -3.01 2.11 20.06
CA THR A 196 -2.18 3.19 19.52
C THR A 196 -1.32 3.88 20.57
N ILE A 197 -0.32 4.63 20.13
CA ILE A 197 0.57 5.43 20.97
C ILE A 197 -0.23 6.39 21.85
N LEU A 198 -1.19 7.13 21.28
CA LEU A 198 -1.96 8.11 22.05
C LEU A 198 -2.90 7.46 23.06
N ARG A 199 -3.46 6.28 22.78
CA ARG A 199 -4.23 5.52 23.77
C ARG A 199 -3.35 4.96 24.88
N LYS A 200 -2.14 4.48 24.56
CA LYS A 200 -1.24 3.83 25.51
C LYS A 200 -0.53 4.81 26.45
N PHE A 201 -0.10 5.93 25.92
CA PHE A 201 0.73 6.91 26.66
C PHE A 201 -0.02 8.21 26.98
N GLY A 202 -1.15 8.49 26.33
CA GLY A 202 -1.89 9.75 26.49
C GLY A 202 -1.01 10.96 26.20
N SER A 203 -1.16 12.01 27.01
CA SER A 203 -0.32 13.21 26.96
C SER A 203 1.12 12.99 27.40
N ARG A 204 1.42 11.90 28.13
CA ARG A 204 2.76 11.62 28.65
C ARG A 204 3.83 11.62 27.56
N ILE A 205 3.52 11.10 26.36
CA ILE A 205 4.51 11.10 25.27
C ILE A 205 4.85 12.54 24.82
N ILE A 206 3.87 13.43 24.85
CA ILE A 206 4.06 14.85 24.50
C ILE A 206 4.92 15.54 25.55
N ASP A 207 4.62 15.30 26.84
CA ASP A 207 5.42 15.85 27.96
C ASP A 207 6.89 15.51 27.78
N VAL A 208 7.19 14.21 27.58
CA VAL A 208 8.56 13.74 27.43
C VAL A 208 9.21 14.34 26.17
N LEU A 209 8.51 14.38 25.05
CA LEU A 209 9.05 14.92 23.80
C LEU A 209 9.36 16.42 23.92
N LEU A 210 8.51 17.20 24.58
CA LEU A 210 8.75 18.63 24.79
C LEU A 210 10.01 18.91 25.61
N THR A 211 10.45 17.99 26.46
CA THR A 211 11.72 18.11 27.20
C THR A 211 12.97 17.87 26.34
N THR A 212 12.83 17.32 25.15
CA THR A 212 13.96 16.96 24.27
C THR A 212 14.64 18.18 23.65
N GLY A 213 13.91 19.29 23.50
CA GLY A 213 14.34 20.48 22.77
C GLY A 213 14.22 20.36 21.25
N TYR A 214 13.69 19.25 20.69
CA TYR A 214 13.40 19.09 19.27
C TYR A 214 12.08 19.76 18.88
N HIS A 215 11.91 20.02 17.59
CA HIS A 215 10.60 20.36 17.04
C HIS A 215 9.75 19.08 16.94
N ILE A 216 8.53 19.14 17.42
CA ILE A 216 7.62 18.00 17.48
C ILE A 216 6.44 18.24 16.54
N ILE A 217 6.21 17.30 15.64
CA ILE A 217 5.02 17.29 14.81
C ILE A 217 4.18 16.08 15.21
N ILE A 218 2.93 16.31 15.60
CA ILE A 218 1.98 15.23 15.86
C ILE A 218 0.97 15.20 14.72
N ARG A 219 0.86 14.05 14.08
CA ARG A 219 -0.05 13.80 12.97
C ARG A 219 -0.99 12.64 13.30
N PRO A 220 -2.09 12.86 14.03
CA PRO A 220 -3.07 11.82 14.30
C PRO A 220 -3.66 11.28 13.00
N HIS A 221 -4.01 10.00 12.99
CA HIS A 221 -4.73 9.42 11.87
C HIS A 221 -6.06 10.17 11.66
N PRO A 222 -6.49 10.46 10.41
CA PRO A 222 -7.75 11.17 10.15
C PRO A 222 -8.97 10.56 10.83
N GLN A 223 -9.01 9.24 10.98
CA GLN A 223 -10.07 8.52 11.68
C GLN A 223 -10.15 8.89 13.17
N SER A 224 -9.03 9.22 13.81
CA SER A 224 -9.02 9.62 15.25
C SER A 224 -9.84 10.89 15.49
N TYR A 225 -9.86 11.83 14.55
CA TYR A 225 -10.71 13.02 14.61
C TYR A 225 -12.23 12.73 14.52
N ILE A 226 -12.59 11.52 14.08
CA ILE A 226 -13.98 11.10 13.90
C ILE A 226 -14.42 10.20 15.05
N THR A 227 -13.64 9.14 15.32
CA THR A 227 -14.03 8.05 16.23
C THR A 227 -13.40 8.10 17.61
N GLU A 228 -12.37 8.94 17.83
CA GLU A 228 -11.59 9.02 19.08
C GLU A 228 -11.55 10.42 19.67
N LYS A 229 -12.62 11.20 19.47
CA LYS A 229 -12.72 12.59 19.95
C LYS A 229 -12.58 12.69 21.47
N ASP A 230 -13.11 11.71 22.19
CA ASP A 230 -13.04 11.59 23.63
C ASP A 230 -11.61 11.61 24.17
N MET A 231 -10.68 11.02 23.43
CA MET A 231 -9.25 10.99 23.75
C MET A 231 -8.52 12.22 23.18
N LEU A 232 -8.78 12.55 21.90
CA LEU A 232 -7.96 13.50 21.16
C LEU A 232 -8.27 14.97 21.54
N GLU A 233 -9.54 15.34 21.72
CA GLU A 233 -9.93 16.74 22.03
C GLU A 233 -9.31 17.28 23.35
N PRO A 234 -9.28 16.51 24.46
CA PRO A 234 -8.59 16.96 25.67
C PRO A 234 -7.09 17.20 25.43
N ILE A 235 -6.42 16.33 24.67
CA ILE A 235 -4.98 16.45 24.38
C ILE A 235 -4.72 17.70 23.51
N LEU A 236 -5.51 17.92 22.46
CA LEU A 236 -5.41 19.13 21.63
C LEU A 236 -5.59 20.41 22.40
N LYS A 237 -6.48 20.42 23.41
CA LYS A 237 -6.74 21.58 24.26
C LYS A 237 -5.61 21.81 25.25
N GLU A 238 -5.02 20.76 25.80
CA GLU A 238 -3.92 20.83 26.78
C GLU A 238 -2.61 21.25 26.12
N TYR A 239 -2.37 20.79 24.88
CA TYR A 239 -1.14 21.05 24.10
C TYR A 239 -1.46 21.78 22.79
N PRO A 240 -1.78 23.08 22.83
CA PRO A 240 -1.99 23.86 21.61
C PRO A 240 -0.69 23.97 20.80
N THR A 241 -0.79 24.25 19.51
CA THR A 241 0.37 24.53 18.66
C THR A 241 1.22 25.66 19.25
N SER A 242 2.54 25.48 19.22
CA SER A 242 3.54 26.41 19.73
C SER A 242 4.77 26.41 18.81
N ASP A 243 5.81 27.17 19.15
CA ASP A 243 7.08 27.15 18.39
C ASP A 243 7.76 25.78 18.39
N GLN A 244 7.47 24.92 19.38
CA GLN A 244 8.06 23.59 19.50
C GLN A 244 7.12 22.45 19.10
N LEU A 245 5.79 22.68 19.05
CA LEU A 245 4.77 21.67 18.81
C LEU A 245 3.83 22.06 17.69
N GLU A 246 3.72 21.23 16.68
CA GLU A 246 2.79 21.36 15.56
C GLU A 246 1.80 20.18 15.53
N TRP A 247 0.51 20.48 15.29
CA TRP A 247 -0.50 19.47 14.94
C TRP A 247 -0.71 19.48 13.43
N ASN A 248 -0.30 18.41 12.76
CA ASN A 248 -0.40 18.31 11.31
C ASN A 248 -1.66 17.56 10.86
N THR A 249 -2.39 18.15 9.91
CA THR A 249 -3.64 17.63 9.34
C THR A 249 -3.65 17.65 7.80
N ASP A 250 -2.49 17.78 7.16
CA ASP A 250 -2.37 17.81 5.71
C ASP A 250 -2.97 16.56 5.07
N LEU A 251 -3.51 16.67 3.88
CA LEU A 251 -4.05 15.52 3.15
C LEU A 251 -2.95 14.56 2.68
N ASP A 252 -1.84 15.12 2.18
CA ASP A 252 -0.64 14.35 1.79
C ASP A 252 0.35 14.33 2.97
N ASN A 253 0.99 13.19 3.18
CA ASN A 253 1.99 13.02 4.22
C ASN A 253 3.43 13.26 3.73
N PHE A 254 3.64 13.51 2.44
CA PHE A 254 4.96 13.66 1.85
C PHE A 254 5.76 14.81 2.50
N ASP A 255 5.18 16.01 2.56
CA ASP A 255 5.90 17.19 3.06
C ASP A 255 6.25 17.07 4.54
N VAL A 256 5.34 16.57 5.36
CA VAL A 256 5.61 16.37 6.79
C VAL A 256 6.67 15.30 7.03
N MET A 257 6.69 14.23 6.23
CA MET A 257 7.75 13.22 6.28
C MET A 257 9.08 13.76 5.78
N ASN A 258 9.05 14.55 4.71
CA ASN A 258 10.26 15.13 4.10
C ASN A 258 11.00 16.06 5.08
N ARG A 259 10.28 16.87 5.85
CA ARG A 259 10.83 17.82 6.83
C ARG A 259 10.99 17.27 8.25
N SER A 260 10.82 15.97 8.45
CA SER A 260 11.05 15.29 9.73
C SER A 260 12.27 14.37 9.64
N ASP A 261 13.02 14.24 10.72
CA ASP A 261 14.27 13.47 10.77
C ASP A 261 14.07 12.06 11.32
N ILE A 262 13.09 11.87 12.17
CA ILE A 262 12.73 10.60 12.80
C ILE A 262 11.22 10.48 12.96
N LEU A 263 10.71 9.25 12.80
CA LEU A 263 9.31 8.92 13.00
C LEU A 263 9.11 8.11 14.27
N ILE A 264 8.14 8.50 15.10
CA ILE A 264 7.63 7.66 16.18
C ILE A 264 6.22 7.20 15.79
N SER A 265 6.03 5.88 15.69
CA SER A 265 4.75 5.31 15.28
C SER A 265 4.46 3.98 15.99
N ASP A 266 3.33 3.38 15.70
CA ASP A 266 2.90 2.11 16.28
C ASP A 266 2.93 0.95 15.27
N PHE A 267 1.83 0.65 14.58
CA PHE A 267 1.71 -0.45 13.60
C PHE A 267 1.33 0.06 12.20
N SER A 268 1.55 1.33 11.92
CA SER A 268 1.23 1.96 10.65
C SER A 268 2.17 1.53 9.52
N GLY A 269 1.64 1.32 8.32
CA GLY A 269 2.45 1.14 7.10
C GLY A 269 3.37 2.31 6.78
N THR A 270 3.09 3.50 7.33
CA THR A 270 3.90 4.72 7.25
C THR A 270 5.34 4.52 7.74
N ILE A 271 5.55 3.57 8.68
CA ILE A 271 6.87 3.17 9.16
C ILE A 271 7.79 2.79 8.00
N TYR A 272 7.30 1.98 7.08
CA TYR A 272 8.10 1.50 5.94
C TYR A 272 8.28 2.59 4.87
N GLU A 273 7.24 3.40 4.62
CA GLU A 273 7.37 4.56 3.74
C GLU A 273 8.48 5.49 4.24
N PHE A 274 8.41 5.89 5.53
CA PHE A 274 9.37 6.79 6.14
C PHE A 274 10.78 6.19 6.20
N SER A 275 10.88 4.93 6.59
CA SER A 275 12.18 4.31 6.79
C SER A 275 12.86 3.94 5.48
N LEU A 276 12.11 3.42 4.50
CA LEU A 276 12.70 2.86 3.29
C LEU A 276 12.77 3.86 2.14
N ALA A 277 11.71 4.67 1.92
CA ALA A 277 11.71 5.65 0.83
C ALA A 277 12.39 6.97 1.20
N PHE A 278 12.21 7.46 2.44
CA PHE A 278 12.92 8.65 2.92
C PHE A 278 14.29 8.34 3.55
N ASP A 279 14.66 7.06 3.75
CA ASP A 279 15.89 6.57 4.40
C ASP A 279 16.13 7.19 5.78
N LYS A 280 15.09 7.28 6.60
CA LYS A 280 15.12 7.89 7.92
C LYS A 280 14.77 6.87 9.01
N PRO A 281 15.34 7.00 10.25
CA PRO A 281 15.10 6.05 11.32
C PRO A 281 13.69 6.18 11.92
N VAL A 282 13.25 5.11 12.58
CA VAL A 282 11.96 5.06 13.26
C VAL A 282 12.10 4.59 14.70
N ILE A 283 11.18 5.01 15.57
CA ILE A 283 10.94 4.42 16.86
C ILE A 283 9.53 3.86 16.83
N CYS A 284 9.40 2.54 16.97
CA CYS A 284 8.10 1.88 16.93
C CYS A 284 7.64 1.48 18.30
N MET A 285 6.39 1.77 18.65
CA MET A 285 5.82 1.28 19.89
C MET A 285 5.64 -0.23 19.82
N ASP A 286 6.04 -0.94 20.90
CA ASP A 286 5.70 -2.35 21.08
C ASP A 286 4.19 -2.51 21.19
N THR A 287 3.61 -3.12 20.16
CA THR A 287 2.20 -3.47 20.11
C THR A 287 2.04 -4.97 20.20
N GLN A 288 1.32 -5.43 21.21
CA GLN A 288 0.91 -6.83 21.26
C GLN A 288 -0.16 -7.05 20.18
N PHE A 289 0.26 -7.58 19.05
CA PHE A 289 -0.63 -7.86 17.94
C PHE A 289 -1.26 -9.25 18.11
N ASP A 290 -2.58 -9.31 18.10
CA ASP A 290 -3.33 -10.57 18.10
C ASP A 290 -3.43 -11.11 16.68
N ASP A 291 -2.71 -12.19 16.39
CA ASP A 291 -2.71 -12.83 15.07
C ASP A 291 -3.98 -13.64 14.78
N SER A 292 -4.81 -13.93 15.81
CA SER A 292 -5.93 -14.87 15.71
C SER A 292 -6.98 -14.56 14.61
N PRO A 293 -7.29 -13.29 14.27
CA PRO A 293 -8.23 -12.99 13.17
C PRO A 293 -7.58 -12.89 11.79
N TYR A 294 -6.26 -13.16 11.68
CA TYR A 294 -5.46 -12.92 10.47
C TYR A 294 -4.84 -14.20 9.93
N ASP A 295 -4.40 -14.16 8.67
CA ASP A 295 -3.72 -15.28 8.02
C ASP A 295 -2.41 -15.66 8.73
N ALA A 296 -1.76 -14.74 9.44
CA ALA A 296 -0.59 -14.96 10.26
C ALA A 296 -0.80 -16.06 11.32
N TRP A 297 -2.04 -16.28 11.79
CA TRP A 297 -2.36 -17.34 12.75
C TRP A 297 -1.99 -18.75 12.29
N TRP A 298 -1.91 -18.96 10.98
CA TRP A 298 -1.58 -20.26 10.39
C TRP A 298 -0.08 -20.52 10.31
N LEU A 299 0.76 -19.51 10.57
CA LEU A 299 2.20 -19.62 10.44
C LEU A 299 2.85 -19.88 11.79
N ASP A 300 3.78 -20.84 11.83
CA ASP A 300 4.60 -21.14 13.01
C ASP A 300 5.84 -20.22 13.13
N THR A 301 6.06 -19.36 12.14
CA THR A 301 7.18 -18.42 12.08
C THR A 301 6.76 -17.02 12.51
N PRO A 302 7.65 -16.24 13.13
CA PRO A 302 7.38 -14.83 13.41
C PRO A 302 7.04 -14.08 12.11
N ARG A 303 6.10 -13.14 12.20
CA ARG A 303 5.81 -12.22 11.08
C ARG A 303 7.07 -11.46 10.68
N TRP A 304 7.22 -11.19 9.37
CA TRP A 304 8.38 -10.45 8.86
C TRP A 304 8.55 -9.10 9.58
N SER A 305 7.46 -8.37 9.83
CA SER A 305 7.48 -7.10 10.55
C SER A 305 8.14 -7.18 11.94
N GLN A 306 7.96 -8.29 12.67
CA GLN A 306 8.59 -8.50 13.97
C GLN A 306 10.13 -8.57 13.88
N THR A 307 10.66 -8.99 12.75
CA THR A 307 12.12 -9.05 12.50
C THR A 307 12.65 -7.79 11.82
N ALA A 308 11.82 -7.13 11.00
CA ALA A 308 12.19 -5.95 10.24
C ALA A 308 12.22 -4.68 11.09
N ILE A 309 11.14 -4.44 11.88
CA ILE A 309 10.98 -3.19 12.65
C ILE A 309 12.17 -2.90 13.59
N PRO A 310 12.71 -3.86 14.37
CA PRO A 310 13.87 -3.61 15.23
C PRO A 310 15.15 -3.21 14.47
N ARG A 311 15.24 -3.49 13.19
CA ARG A 311 16.36 -3.08 12.32
C ARG A 311 16.20 -1.67 11.76
N LEU A 312 14.98 -1.12 11.78
CA LEU A 312 14.70 0.23 11.30
C LEU A 312 14.97 1.31 12.36
N GLY A 313 15.08 0.91 13.64
CA GLY A 313 15.32 1.80 14.76
C GLY A 313 15.08 1.12 16.10
N GLN A 314 14.50 1.84 17.06
CA GLN A 314 14.28 1.34 18.41
C GLN A 314 12.81 1.01 18.70
N ILE A 315 12.60 0.20 19.74
CA ILE A 315 11.27 -0.18 20.22
C ILE A 315 10.92 0.64 21.47
N LEU A 316 9.81 1.39 21.38
CA LEU A 316 9.25 2.15 22.49
C LEU A 316 8.35 1.26 23.34
N THR A 317 8.60 1.25 24.64
CA THR A 317 7.81 0.52 25.64
C THR A 317 7.38 1.47 26.75
N LYS A 318 6.52 0.99 27.67
CA LYS A 318 6.16 1.76 28.87
C LYS A 318 7.35 2.01 29.79
N ASP A 319 8.34 1.12 29.78
CA ASP A 319 9.47 1.16 30.71
C ASP A 319 10.59 2.09 30.22
N ASN A 320 10.64 2.43 28.93
CA ASN A 320 11.70 3.24 28.35
C ASN A 320 11.25 4.60 27.79
N ILE A 321 9.99 4.98 27.94
CA ILE A 321 9.46 6.26 27.44
C ILE A 321 10.24 7.48 27.93
N GLU A 322 10.74 7.45 29.18
CA GLU A 322 11.55 8.52 29.74
C GLU A 322 12.91 8.69 29.04
N ASN A 323 13.34 7.66 28.30
CA ASN A 323 14.60 7.65 27.58
C ASN A 323 14.46 8.12 26.12
N LEU A 324 13.27 8.63 25.71
CA LEU A 324 12.99 8.99 24.30
C LEU A 324 14.06 9.89 23.69
N LYS A 325 14.57 10.89 24.44
CA LYS A 325 15.66 11.74 23.92
C LYS A 325 16.89 10.92 23.53
N SER A 326 17.34 10.05 24.41
CA SER A 326 18.50 9.18 24.16
C SER A 326 18.24 8.21 23.00
N MET A 327 17.02 7.67 22.90
CA MET A 327 16.63 6.78 21.80
C MET A 327 16.63 7.51 20.46
N ILE A 328 16.13 8.74 20.42
CA ILE A 328 16.13 9.60 19.23
C ILE A 328 17.57 9.89 18.80
N ASP A 329 18.42 10.34 19.74
CA ASP A 329 19.81 10.68 19.49
C ASP A 329 20.59 9.46 18.95
N GLU A 330 20.38 8.28 19.50
CA GLU A 330 21.01 7.05 19.03
C GLU A 330 20.53 6.69 17.62
N CYS A 331 19.22 6.73 17.37
CA CYS A 331 18.68 6.41 16.04
C CYS A 331 19.18 7.36 14.95
N LEU A 332 19.37 8.64 15.27
CA LEU A 332 19.85 9.64 14.32
C LEU A 332 21.36 9.55 14.06
N ASN A 333 22.18 9.14 15.06
CA ASN A 333 23.62 9.22 14.99
C ASN A 333 24.33 7.87 14.79
N ASP A 334 23.67 6.74 15.03
CA ASP A 334 24.27 5.42 14.89
C ASP A 334 24.13 4.89 13.46
N GLU A 335 25.25 4.81 12.74
CA GLU A 335 25.33 4.31 11.36
C GLU A 335 24.79 2.87 11.20
N LYS A 336 24.68 2.09 12.30
CA LYS A 336 24.12 0.74 12.23
C LYS A 336 22.69 0.75 11.68
N TYR A 337 21.84 1.72 12.10
CA TYR A 337 20.44 1.79 11.64
C TYR A 337 20.36 2.11 10.15
N LYS A 338 21.29 2.90 9.62
CA LYS A 338 21.35 3.19 8.19
C LYS A 338 21.72 1.94 7.37
N ALA A 339 22.67 1.15 7.86
CA ALA A 339 23.05 -0.11 7.23
C ALA A 339 21.87 -1.11 7.26
N LEU A 340 21.24 -1.28 8.42
CA LEU A 340 20.13 -2.20 8.62
C LEU A 340 18.90 -1.80 7.79
N ARG A 341 18.59 -0.50 7.64
CA ARG A 341 17.50 -0.03 6.75
C ARG A 341 17.73 -0.45 5.30
N LYS A 342 18.96 -0.40 4.82
CA LYS A 342 19.31 -0.86 3.46
C LYS A 342 19.09 -2.37 3.29
N GLU A 343 19.39 -3.16 4.31
CA GLU A 343 19.10 -4.60 4.30
C GLU A 343 17.60 -4.85 4.24
N VAL A 344 16.83 -4.19 5.10
CA VAL A 344 15.37 -4.30 5.11
C VAL A 344 14.77 -3.83 3.77
N ALA A 345 15.28 -2.74 3.19
CA ALA A 345 14.84 -2.28 1.88
C ALA A 345 15.09 -3.35 0.79
N ALA A 346 16.28 -3.98 0.79
CA ALA A 346 16.61 -5.02 -0.17
C ALA A 346 15.72 -6.28 -0.03
N GLU A 347 15.22 -6.57 1.17
CA GLU A 347 14.32 -7.70 1.42
C GLU A 347 12.90 -7.45 0.91
N THR A 348 12.42 -6.21 1.03
CA THR A 348 10.99 -5.91 0.84
C THR A 348 10.69 -5.01 -0.34
N TRP A 349 11.62 -4.26 -0.83
CA TRP A 349 11.43 -3.36 -1.98
C TRP A 349 12.39 -3.72 -3.09
N VAL A 350 12.13 -4.88 -3.70
CA VAL A 350 12.92 -5.35 -4.84
C VAL A 350 12.67 -4.47 -6.07
N TYR A 351 13.67 -4.35 -6.94
CA TYR A 351 13.60 -3.57 -8.18
C TYR A 351 13.18 -2.10 -7.99
N PRO A 352 13.85 -1.31 -7.11
CA PRO A 352 13.49 0.08 -6.89
C PRO A 352 13.53 0.89 -8.20
N GLY A 353 12.47 1.64 -8.48
CA GLY A 353 12.32 2.43 -9.72
C GLY A 353 11.73 1.67 -10.90
N GLU A 354 11.51 0.35 -10.79
CA GLU A 354 10.97 -0.48 -11.86
C GLU A 354 9.54 -0.98 -11.59
N GLY A 355 8.98 -0.69 -10.42
CA GLY A 355 7.74 -1.31 -9.95
C GLY A 355 6.57 -1.15 -10.93
N ALA A 356 6.34 0.05 -11.42
CA ALA A 356 5.26 0.33 -12.37
C ALA A 356 5.45 -0.39 -13.71
N VAL A 357 6.68 -0.45 -14.21
CA VAL A 357 7.03 -1.14 -15.47
C VAL A 357 6.77 -2.63 -15.33
N ARG A 358 7.21 -3.25 -14.22
CA ARG A 358 7.03 -4.68 -13.96
C ARG A 358 5.58 -5.09 -13.79
N VAL A 359 4.76 -4.25 -13.14
CA VAL A 359 3.31 -4.48 -13.06
C VAL A 359 2.68 -4.41 -14.44
N ALA A 360 3.05 -3.42 -15.26
CA ALA A 360 2.52 -3.28 -16.62
C ALA A 360 2.95 -4.47 -17.50
N ASP A 361 4.22 -4.91 -17.43
CA ASP A 361 4.72 -6.07 -18.16
C ASP A 361 3.92 -7.34 -17.81
N TYR A 362 3.72 -7.60 -16.50
CA TYR A 362 2.92 -8.74 -16.06
C TYR A 362 1.49 -8.70 -16.61
N LEU A 363 0.85 -7.52 -16.58
CA LEU A 363 -0.53 -7.39 -17.06
C LEU A 363 -0.63 -7.63 -18.57
N GLU A 364 0.34 -7.15 -19.35
CA GLU A 364 0.41 -7.38 -20.79
C GLU A 364 0.64 -8.85 -21.13
N GLU A 365 1.63 -9.48 -20.48
CA GLU A 365 1.96 -10.90 -20.66
C GLU A 365 0.78 -11.79 -20.26
N LYS A 366 0.17 -11.55 -19.11
CA LYS A 366 -0.98 -12.32 -18.64
C LYS A 366 -2.19 -12.15 -19.54
N TYR A 367 -2.46 -10.94 -20.01
CA TYR A 367 -3.55 -10.72 -20.96
C TYR A 367 -3.33 -11.49 -22.27
N HIS A 368 -2.10 -11.45 -22.79
CA HIS A 368 -1.73 -12.22 -23.98
C HIS A 368 -1.87 -13.73 -23.76
N GLU A 369 -1.42 -14.26 -22.62
CA GLU A 369 -1.59 -15.65 -22.23
C GLU A 369 -3.06 -16.09 -22.22
N LEU A 370 -3.93 -15.24 -21.66
CA LEU A 370 -5.36 -15.52 -21.54
C LEU A 370 -6.13 -15.42 -22.86
N THR A 371 -5.71 -14.54 -23.79
CA THR A 371 -6.51 -14.17 -24.95
C THR A 371 -5.87 -14.49 -26.30
N GLY A 372 -4.55 -14.59 -26.33
CA GLY A 372 -3.76 -14.73 -27.57
C GLY A 372 -3.56 -13.42 -28.34
N VAL A 373 -4.02 -12.26 -27.79
CA VAL A 373 -3.89 -10.94 -28.43
C VAL A 373 -3.18 -9.95 -27.50
N SER A 374 -2.64 -8.86 -28.09
CA SER A 374 -2.01 -7.79 -27.32
C SER A 374 -3.04 -7.00 -26.53
N LEU A 375 -2.66 -6.55 -25.32
CA LEU A 375 -3.44 -5.59 -24.53
C LEU A 375 -3.31 -4.17 -25.11
N ARG A 376 -2.20 -3.85 -25.82
CA ARG A 376 -2.03 -2.59 -26.52
C ARG A 376 -2.92 -2.54 -27.75
N LYS A 377 -3.51 -1.40 -28.00
CA LYS A 377 -4.16 -1.15 -29.30
C LYS A 377 -3.10 -1.09 -30.40
N GLU A 378 -3.31 -1.80 -31.50
CA GLU A 378 -2.51 -1.54 -32.69
C GLU A 378 -2.75 -0.09 -33.11
N PRO A 379 -1.70 0.67 -33.48
CA PRO A 379 -1.91 1.99 -34.07
C PRO A 379 -2.77 1.85 -35.33
N ASP A 380 -3.83 2.65 -35.42
CA ASP A 380 -4.71 2.67 -36.57
C ASP A 380 -3.87 2.80 -37.86
N ARG A 381 -3.89 1.77 -38.69
CA ARG A 381 -3.27 1.78 -40.03
C ARG A 381 -4.14 2.57 -41.05
N GLU A 382 -4.69 3.70 -40.57
CA GLU A 382 -5.35 4.63 -41.48
C GLU A 382 -4.32 5.66 -41.99
N GLY A 383 -3.87 5.52 -43.22
CA GLY A 383 -3.11 6.56 -43.90
C GLY A 383 -2.08 6.16 -44.94
N CYS A 384 -2.19 4.97 -45.55
CA CYS A 384 -1.33 4.62 -46.69
C CYS A 384 -2.09 4.01 -47.88
N GLU A 385 -3.27 4.54 -48.20
CA GLU A 385 -3.85 4.31 -49.53
C GLU A 385 -4.31 5.65 -50.07
N ALA A 386 -3.54 6.20 -50.95
CA ALA A 386 -3.89 6.97 -52.13
C ALA A 386 -2.78 7.96 -52.50
N ASN A 387 -1.84 7.49 -53.25
CA ASN A 387 -1.29 8.28 -54.37
C ASN A 387 -0.34 7.36 -55.17
N SER A 388 -0.91 6.74 -56.14
CA SER A 388 -0.14 6.32 -57.30
C SER A 388 -0.85 6.85 -58.58
N PRO A 389 -0.07 7.42 -59.48
CA PRO A 389 -0.53 8.28 -60.57
C PRO A 389 -1.32 7.56 -61.67
#